data_0b2b27ce1b35a399d1f4041dd3b8c59c
#
_entry.id   0b2b27ce1b35a399d1f4041dd3b8c59c
#
_cell.length_a   1.000
_cell.length_b   1.000
_cell.length_c   1.000
_cell.angle_alpha   90.00
_cell.angle_beta   90.00
_cell.angle_gamma   90.00
#
_symmetry.space_group_name_H-M   'P 1'
#
loop_
_entity.id
_entity.type
_entity.pdbx_description
1 polymer ?
#
loop_
_entity_poly.entity_id
_entity_poly.type
_entity_poly.pdbx_seq_one_letter_code
_entity_poly.pdbx_strand_id
1 'polypeptide(L)'
;VDLSAPGRLVGLAGTITTVTAHALDLQAFDPQALNGAELSPQAVLASCEAIIHSTPEQRASWGYLAPGRRDVIAAGALVWSEVVSRVVERTTAAGRPLARVTTSLYDILDGIALSLVPEPGPAEGAPA
;
A
#
# COMPACT_ATOMS: atom_id res chain seq x y z
N VAL A 1 -2.03 -11.92 -15.71
CA VAL A 1 -0.82 -11.31 -15.12
C VAL A 1 -0.01 -12.39 -14.43
N ASP A 2 1.29 -12.45 -14.71
CA ASP A 2 2.21 -13.35 -14.02
C ASP A 2 2.58 -12.75 -12.66
N LEU A 3 2.16 -13.41 -11.58
CA LEU A 3 2.43 -13.01 -10.21
C LEU A 3 3.65 -13.73 -9.60
N SER A 4 4.39 -14.51 -10.38
CA SER A 4 5.53 -15.29 -9.86
C SER A 4 6.85 -14.50 -9.77
N ALA A 5 6.92 -13.35 -10.43
CA ALA A 5 8.16 -12.59 -10.61
C ALA A 5 8.41 -11.43 -9.64
N PRO A 6 7.40 -10.78 -9.00
CA PRO A 6 7.65 -9.57 -8.24
C PRO A 6 8.44 -9.83 -6.96
N GLY A 7 9.52 -9.06 -6.74
CA GLY A 7 10.25 -9.04 -5.48
C GLY A 7 9.65 -8.05 -4.46
N ARG A 8 8.80 -7.13 -4.94
CA ARG A 8 8.10 -6.12 -4.15
C ARG A 8 6.69 -5.93 -4.69
N LEU A 9 5.73 -5.78 -3.80
CA LEU A 9 4.36 -5.39 -4.12
C LEU A 9 4.14 -3.96 -3.64
N VAL A 10 3.74 -3.08 -4.55
CA VAL A 10 3.41 -1.68 -4.20
C VAL A 10 1.90 -1.53 -4.20
N GLY A 11 1.36 -1.11 -3.08
CA GLY A 11 -0.05 -0.80 -2.92
C GLY A 11 -0.28 0.70 -2.76
N LEU A 12 -1.41 1.17 -3.26
CA LEU A 12 -1.82 2.57 -3.18
C LEU A 12 -3.33 2.69 -2.91
N ALA A 13 -3.76 3.91 -2.60
CA ALA A 13 -5.12 4.25 -2.25
C ALA A 13 -5.55 3.90 -0.81
N GLY A 14 -6.78 4.32 -0.46
CA GLY A 14 -7.21 4.47 0.92
C GLY A 14 -7.27 3.19 1.76
N THR A 15 -7.58 2.04 1.18
CA THR A 15 -7.56 0.76 1.91
C THR A 15 -6.15 0.40 2.33
N ILE A 16 -5.19 0.51 1.42
CA ILE A 16 -3.80 0.14 1.67
C ILE A 16 -3.18 1.06 2.71
N THR A 17 -3.42 2.38 2.60
CA THR A 17 -2.94 3.34 3.61
C THR A 17 -3.53 3.08 4.98
N THR A 18 -4.80 2.68 5.07
CA THR A 18 -5.44 2.30 6.34
C THR A 18 -4.84 1.03 6.93
N VAL A 19 -4.64 -0.01 6.13
CA VAL A 19 -3.98 -1.26 6.58
C VAL A 19 -2.57 -0.98 7.07
N THR A 20 -1.82 -0.14 6.37
CA THR A 20 -0.47 0.26 6.77
C THR A 20 -0.47 1.08 8.05
N ALA A 21 -1.38 2.05 8.20
CA ALA A 21 -1.53 2.82 9.43
C ALA A 21 -1.86 1.93 10.63
N HIS A 22 -2.73 0.94 10.43
CA HIS A 22 -3.04 -0.06 11.45
C HIS A 22 -1.81 -0.90 11.82
N ALA A 23 -1.06 -1.38 10.84
CA ALA A 23 0.15 -2.18 11.07
C ALA A 23 1.26 -1.40 11.80
N LEU A 24 1.33 -0.09 11.58
CA LEU A 24 2.28 0.82 12.24
C LEU A 24 1.77 1.38 13.56
N ASP A 25 0.56 1.00 13.99
CA ASP A 25 -0.10 1.52 15.21
C ASP A 25 -0.17 3.05 15.26
N LEU A 26 -0.47 3.67 14.12
CA LEU A 26 -0.58 5.12 14.05
C LEU A 26 -1.86 5.60 14.77
N GLN A 27 -1.78 6.78 15.39
CA GLN A 27 -2.92 7.39 16.07
C GLN A 27 -3.73 8.32 15.14
N ALA A 28 -3.11 8.80 14.07
CA ALA A 28 -3.69 9.68 13.07
C ALA A 28 -3.07 9.42 11.69
N PHE A 29 -3.67 10.00 10.66
CA PHE A 29 -3.09 9.94 9.32
C PHE A 29 -1.77 10.72 9.28
N ASP A 30 -0.68 10.03 8.99
CA ASP A 30 0.67 10.59 8.89
C ASP A 30 1.28 10.27 7.52
N PRO A 31 1.28 11.23 6.59
CA PRO A 31 1.83 11.02 5.25
C PRO A 31 3.32 10.64 5.23
N GLN A 32 4.10 11.15 6.17
CA GLN A 32 5.54 10.87 6.24
C GLN A 32 5.82 9.44 6.70
N ALA A 33 5.02 8.95 7.65
CA ALA A 33 5.12 7.57 8.12
C ALA A 33 4.58 6.57 7.08
N LEU A 34 3.57 6.94 6.30
CA LEU A 34 2.87 6.05 5.38
C LEU A 34 3.54 5.94 4.01
N ASN A 35 4.02 7.07 3.46
CA ASN A 35 4.59 7.06 2.11
C ASN A 35 5.94 6.36 2.08
N GLY A 36 6.04 5.31 1.28
CA GLY A 36 7.24 4.48 1.20
C GLY A 36 7.38 3.48 2.35
N ALA A 37 6.40 3.37 3.26
CA ALA A 37 6.44 2.37 4.33
C ALA A 37 6.53 0.96 3.76
N GLU A 38 7.43 0.17 4.29
CA GLU A 38 7.67 -1.21 3.90
C GLU A 38 7.29 -2.16 5.04
N LEU A 39 6.40 -3.08 4.75
CA LEU A 39 5.93 -4.09 5.68
C LEU A 39 6.23 -5.49 5.14
N SER A 40 6.39 -6.46 6.03
CA SER A 40 6.35 -7.86 5.62
C SER A 40 4.96 -8.24 5.14
N PRO A 41 4.82 -9.18 4.20
CA PRO A 41 3.50 -9.69 3.81
C PRO A 41 2.69 -10.19 5.00
N GLN A 42 3.34 -10.81 5.97
CA GLN A 42 2.70 -11.34 7.19
C GLN A 42 2.11 -10.21 8.05
N ALA A 43 2.82 -9.09 8.20
CA ALA A 43 2.30 -7.94 8.93
C ALA A 43 1.09 -7.32 8.24
N VAL A 44 1.11 -7.24 6.90
CA VAL A 44 -0.04 -6.77 6.12
C VAL A 44 -1.24 -7.69 6.31
N LEU A 45 -1.05 -9.01 6.19
CA LEU A 45 -2.13 -9.99 6.34
C LEU A 45 -2.71 -9.98 7.76
N ALA A 46 -1.87 -9.88 8.79
CA ALA A 46 -2.33 -9.77 10.17
C ALA A 46 -3.17 -8.50 10.41
N SER A 47 -2.78 -7.37 9.85
CA SER A 47 -3.56 -6.13 9.92
C SER A 47 -4.87 -6.21 9.14
N CYS A 48 -4.86 -6.83 7.96
CA CYS A 48 -6.10 -7.08 7.22
C CYS A 48 -7.08 -7.92 8.04
N GLU A 49 -6.62 -9.00 8.65
CA GLU A 49 -7.41 -9.89 9.51
C GLU A 49 -8.04 -9.12 10.69
N ALA A 50 -7.23 -8.32 11.38
CA ALA A 50 -7.71 -7.49 12.48
C ALA A 50 -8.78 -6.48 12.03
N ILE A 51 -8.61 -5.85 10.87
CA ILE A 51 -9.57 -4.89 10.31
C ILE A 51 -10.87 -5.60 9.90
N ILE A 52 -10.78 -6.77 9.28
CA ILE A 52 -11.95 -7.55 8.86
C ILE A 52 -12.82 -7.89 10.08
N HIS A 53 -12.22 -8.29 11.18
CA HIS A 53 -12.92 -8.67 12.41
C HIS A 53 -13.17 -7.52 13.40
N SER A 54 -12.80 -6.27 13.04
CA SER A 54 -13.00 -5.12 13.90
C SER A 54 -14.47 -4.75 14.09
N THR A 55 -14.77 -4.23 15.28
CA THR A 55 -16.10 -3.68 15.57
C THR A 55 -16.26 -2.26 15.03
N PRO A 56 -17.51 -1.76 14.88
CA PRO A 56 -17.75 -0.36 14.52
C PRO A 56 -17.10 0.63 15.48
N GLU A 57 -17.09 0.33 16.78
CA GLU A 57 -16.48 1.15 17.84
C GLU A 57 -14.95 1.23 17.67
N GLN A 58 -14.30 0.10 17.37
CA GLN A 58 -12.87 0.07 17.08
C GLN A 58 -12.55 0.93 15.86
N ARG A 59 -13.29 0.79 14.76
CA ARG A 59 -13.10 1.60 13.55
C ARG A 59 -13.31 3.10 13.80
N ALA A 60 -14.25 3.45 14.65
CA ALA A 60 -14.50 4.84 15.05
C ALA A 60 -13.36 5.43 15.86
N SER A 61 -12.59 4.63 16.57
CA SER A 61 -11.43 5.07 17.38
C SER A 61 -10.17 5.31 16.53
N TRP A 62 -10.11 4.79 15.31
CA TRP A 62 -8.93 4.94 14.46
C TRP A 62 -8.92 6.33 13.79
N GLY A 63 -8.04 7.21 14.26
CA GLY A 63 -7.93 8.58 13.78
C GLY A 63 -7.46 8.71 12.32
N TYR A 64 -6.85 7.66 11.77
CA TYR A 64 -6.44 7.59 10.36
C TYR A 64 -7.56 7.12 9.42
N LEU A 65 -8.69 6.63 9.94
CA LEU A 65 -9.79 6.11 9.14
C LEU A 65 -10.91 7.15 9.03
N ALA A 66 -11.10 7.71 7.83
CA ALA A 66 -12.17 8.67 7.59
C ALA A 66 -13.56 8.06 7.86
N PRO A 67 -14.50 8.83 8.49
CA PRO A 67 -15.82 8.32 8.84
C PRO A 67 -16.57 7.65 7.69
N GLY A 68 -16.52 8.21 6.48
CA GLY A 68 -17.18 7.65 5.29
C GLY A 68 -16.60 6.35 4.77
N ARG A 69 -15.48 5.86 5.34
CA ARG A 69 -14.84 4.59 4.96
C ARG A 69 -15.03 3.48 5.98
N ARG A 70 -15.59 3.79 7.16
CA ARG A 70 -15.72 2.82 8.26
C ARG A 70 -16.56 1.61 7.88
N ASP A 71 -17.58 1.78 7.05
CA ASP A 71 -18.48 0.70 6.65
C ASP A 71 -17.88 -0.22 5.57
N VAL A 72 -16.94 0.28 4.77
CA VAL A 72 -16.38 -0.45 3.63
C VAL A 72 -14.97 -0.96 3.85
N ILE A 73 -14.28 -0.52 4.90
CA ILE A 73 -12.87 -0.85 5.11
C ILE A 73 -12.62 -2.35 5.28
N ALA A 74 -13.54 -3.08 5.92
CA ALA A 74 -13.41 -4.53 6.09
C ALA A 74 -13.43 -5.25 4.74
N ALA A 75 -14.32 -4.85 3.83
CA ALA A 75 -14.37 -5.39 2.48
C ALA A 75 -13.09 -5.06 1.70
N GLY A 76 -12.60 -3.83 1.81
CA GLY A 76 -11.33 -3.43 1.21
C GLY A 76 -10.14 -4.23 1.74
N ALA A 77 -10.07 -4.43 3.05
CA ALA A 77 -9.04 -5.25 3.69
C ALA A 77 -9.09 -6.71 3.24
N LEU A 78 -10.30 -7.27 3.07
CA LEU A 78 -10.48 -8.62 2.54
C LEU A 78 -9.93 -8.75 1.12
N VAL A 79 -10.26 -7.81 0.23
CA VAL A 79 -9.75 -7.81 -1.14
C VAL A 79 -8.21 -7.68 -1.14
N TRP A 80 -7.68 -6.78 -0.33
CA TRP A 80 -6.23 -6.59 -0.25
C TRP A 80 -5.51 -7.82 0.31
N SER A 81 -6.06 -8.46 1.32
CA SER A 81 -5.50 -9.70 1.88
C SER A 81 -5.44 -10.82 0.84
N GLU A 82 -6.47 -10.96 0.00
CA GLU A 82 -6.48 -11.95 -1.09
C GLU A 82 -5.41 -11.65 -2.15
N VAL A 83 -5.24 -10.39 -2.53
CA VAL A 83 -4.18 -9.97 -3.47
C VAL A 83 -2.80 -10.32 -2.91
N VAL A 84 -2.52 -9.93 -1.67
CA VAL A 84 -1.23 -10.21 -1.01
C VAL A 84 -1.00 -11.71 -0.90
N SER A 85 -2.00 -12.47 -0.46
CA SER A 85 -1.91 -13.93 -0.33
C SER A 85 -1.61 -14.61 -1.65
N ARG A 86 -2.24 -14.18 -2.74
CA ARG A 86 -1.98 -14.72 -4.09
C ARG A 86 -0.55 -14.43 -4.56
N VAL A 87 -0.06 -13.21 -4.33
CA VAL A 87 1.32 -12.88 -4.70
C VAL A 87 2.31 -13.68 -3.87
N VAL A 88 2.08 -13.82 -2.56
CA VAL A 88 2.92 -14.65 -1.68
C VAL A 88 2.95 -16.11 -2.15
N GLU A 89 1.79 -16.69 -2.44
CA GLU A 89 1.68 -18.06 -2.93
C GLU A 89 2.50 -18.27 -4.22
N ARG A 90 2.32 -17.40 -5.20
CA ARG A 90 2.95 -17.51 -6.52
C ARG A 90 4.45 -17.26 -6.47
N THR A 91 4.90 -16.27 -5.72
CA THR A 91 6.33 -15.97 -5.58
C THR A 91 7.06 -17.05 -4.78
N THR A 92 6.42 -17.59 -3.74
CA THR A 92 6.97 -18.71 -2.95
C THR A 92 7.09 -19.97 -3.80
N ALA A 93 6.07 -20.33 -4.57
CA ALA A 93 6.09 -21.48 -5.48
C ALA A 93 7.18 -21.35 -6.55
N ALA A 94 7.51 -20.12 -6.96
CA ALA A 94 8.59 -19.81 -7.90
C ALA A 94 10.00 -19.78 -7.24
N GLY A 95 10.11 -20.06 -5.94
CA GLY A 95 11.37 -19.99 -5.20
C GLY A 95 11.90 -18.59 -4.94
N ARG A 96 11.07 -17.57 -5.11
CA ARG A 96 11.39 -16.15 -4.93
C ARG A 96 10.32 -15.46 -4.07
N PRO A 97 10.22 -15.81 -2.77
CA PRO A 97 9.14 -15.31 -1.91
C PRO A 97 9.12 -13.78 -1.87
N LEU A 98 7.91 -13.22 -1.89
CA LEU A 98 7.69 -11.78 -1.77
C LEU A 98 8.31 -11.27 -0.47
N ALA A 99 9.27 -10.37 -0.59
CA ALA A 99 10.00 -9.86 0.57
C ALA A 99 9.24 -8.72 1.28
N ARG A 100 8.62 -7.83 0.50
CA ARG A 100 8.07 -6.57 1.04
C ARG A 100 6.82 -6.14 0.30
N VAL A 101 5.94 -5.50 1.08
CA VAL A 101 4.79 -4.73 0.59
C VAL A 101 5.05 -3.27 0.92
N THR A 102 5.08 -2.44 -0.09
CA THR A 102 5.37 -1.00 0.03
C THR A 102 4.09 -0.21 -0.17
N THR A 103 3.86 0.78 0.66
CA THR A 103 2.74 1.71 0.54
C THR A 103 3.16 2.97 -0.20
N SER A 104 2.37 3.40 -1.19
CA SER A 104 2.55 4.67 -1.89
C SER A 104 1.36 5.58 -1.65
N LEU A 105 1.62 6.85 -1.36
CA LEU A 105 0.62 7.91 -1.36
C LEU A 105 0.47 8.57 -2.74
N TYR A 106 1.41 8.31 -3.65
CA TYR A 106 1.33 8.76 -5.03
C TYR A 106 0.46 7.80 -5.84
N ASP A 107 -0.39 8.34 -6.68
CA ASP A 107 -1.32 7.58 -7.52
C ASP A 107 -1.25 8.00 -9.00
N ILE A 108 -2.27 7.62 -9.78
CA ILE A 108 -2.32 7.94 -11.20
C ILE A 108 -2.38 9.44 -11.47
N LEU A 109 -2.96 10.24 -10.56
CA LEU A 109 -3.02 11.70 -10.71
C LEU A 109 -1.63 12.32 -10.63
N ASP A 110 -0.81 11.84 -9.70
CA ASP A 110 0.59 12.25 -9.60
C ASP A 110 1.38 11.86 -10.87
N GLY A 111 1.15 10.63 -11.36
CA GLY A 111 1.76 10.15 -12.60
C GLY A 111 1.37 11.00 -13.81
N ILE A 112 0.10 11.38 -13.93
CA ILE A 112 -0.38 12.27 -14.99
C ILE A 112 0.28 13.64 -14.86
N ALA A 113 0.31 14.22 -13.66
CA ALA A 113 0.94 15.51 -13.41
C ALA A 113 2.43 15.50 -13.79
N LEU A 114 3.16 14.45 -13.42
CA LEU A 114 4.56 14.28 -13.77
C LEU A 114 4.77 14.13 -15.27
N SER A 115 3.86 13.47 -15.98
CA SER A 115 3.95 13.30 -17.44
C SER A 115 3.79 14.61 -18.23
N LEU A 116 3.24 15.65 -17.60
CA LEU A 116 3.06 16.97 -18.18
C LEU A 116 4.28 17.88 -17.97
N VAL A 117 5.23 17.47 -17.13
CA VAL A 117 6.49 18.20 -16.96
C VAL A 117 7.40 17.87 -18.13
N PRO A 118 7.87 18.87 -18.93
CA PRO A 118 8.82 18.62 -20.00
C PRO A 118 10.09 17.95 -19.43
N GLU A 119 10.60 16.95 -20.13
CA GLU A 119 11.90 16.40 -19.80
C GLU A 119 12.95 17.54 -19.85
N PRO A 120 13.86 17.64 -18.88
CA PRO A 120 14.97 18.58 -18.99
C PRO A 120 15.73 18.23 -20.27
N GLY A 121 15.73 19.16 -21.22
CA GLY A 121 16.49 19.00 -22.45
C GLY A 121 17.94 18.64 -22.15
N PRO A 122 18.66 18.02 -23.09
CA PRO A 122 20.08 17.71 -22.91
C PRO A 122 20.79 19.00 -22.44
N ALA A 123 21.57 18.88 -21.37
CA ALA A 123 22.29 20.01 -20.82
C ALA A 123 23.12 20.66 -21.96
N GLU A 124 22.71 21.83 -22.43
CA GLU A 124 23.52 22.64 -23.34
C GLU A 124 24.80 22.99 -22.59
N GLY A 125 25.93 22.49 -23.10
CA GLY A 125 27.25 22.97 -22.71
C GLY A 125 28.02 22.11 -21.74
N ALA A 126 28.28 20.85 -22.10
CA ALA A 126 29.57 20.29 -21.71
C ALA A 126 30.61 20.81 -22.73
N PRO A 127 31.58 21.63 -22.31
CA PRO A 127 32.70 22.00 -23.21
C PRO A 127 33.42 20.72 -23.61
N ALA A 128 33.73 20.66 -24.89
CA ALA A 128 34.48 19.54 -25.47
C ALA A 128 35.89 19.46 -24.82
#